data_7739e7122222313d3fbd9dbe91db41e4
#
_entry.id   7739e7122222313d3fbd9dbe91db41e4
#
_cell.length_a   1.000
_cell.length_b   1.000
_cell.length_c   1.000
_cell.angle_alpha   90.00
_cell.angle_beta   90.00
_cell.angle_gamma   90.00
#
_symmetry.space_group_name_H-M   'P 1'
#
loop_
_entity.id
_entity.type
_entity.pdbx_description
1 polymer ?
#
loop_
_entity_poly.entity_id
_entity_poly.type
_entity_poly.pdbx_seq_one_letter_code
_entity_poly.pdbx_strand_id
1 'polypeptide(L)'
;TFNDFTKTLNLNPDFKKASEQLLSSHIESYDVMKVNDNYVLNFVGLGLIVQNAENVQEGRKDIFGKLSYVGSTVKTLMNPDHFDYTMTVDDKEYKGNTSMLVIANGPNIGGSRIPLTDLSPQDGKLNSFIFKQQSFSILNDIFKKRDSMNWNEITEGINHIPGSHITLRTEPNMKVDIDGEINLETPITIDVLPKAINILTFSNDEK
;
A
#
# COMPACT_ATOMS: atom_id res chain seq x y z
N THR A 1 -12.39 5.28 4.16
CA THR A 1 -11.63 4.66 3.06
C THR A 1 -10.94 5.73 2.25
N PHE A 2 -9.70 5.50 1.82
CA PHE A 2 -8.92 6.45 1.03
C PHE A 2 -9.27 6.44 -0.45
N ASN A 3 -10.13 5.51 -0.86
CA ASN A 3 -10.53 5.32 -2.25
C ASN A 3 -9.32 5.16 -3.21
N ASP A 4 -8.29 4.45 -2.76
CA ASP A 4 -7.04 4.34 -3.51
C ASP A 4 -7.22 3.67 -4.87
N PHE A 5 -8.03 2.62 -4.91
CA PHE A 5 -8.30 1.93 -6.17
C PHE A 5 -9.11 2.79 -7.14
N THR A 6 -10.03 3.63 -6.66
CA THR A 6 -10.76 4.57 -7.53
C THR A 6 -9.85 5.63 -8.16
N LYS A 7 -8.78 6.03 -7.45
CA LYS A 7 -7.74 6.89 -8.02
C LYS A 7 -6.93 6.19 -9.10
N THR A 8 -6.64 4.90 -8.90
CA THR A 8 -6.00 4.06 -9.91
C THR A 8 -6.85 3.94 -11.18
N LEU A 9 -8.17 3.91 -11.03
CA LEU A 9 -9.14 3.88 -12.13
C LEU A 9 -9.41 5.26 -12.75
N ASN A 10 -8.82 6.35 -12.24
CA ASN A 10 -9.10 7.73 -12.64
C ASN A 10 -10.56 8.17 -12.44
N LEU A 11 -11.26 7.57 -11.46
CA LEU A 11 -12.62 7.93 -11.13
C LEU A 11 -12.64 9.27 -10.38
N ASN A 12 -13.52 10.19 -10.83
CA ASN A 12 -13.68 11.49 -10.19
C ASN A 12 -14.26 11.32 -8.78
N PRO A 13 -13.74 12.00 -7.74
CA PRO A 13 -14.27 11.90 -6.38
C PRO A 13 -15.65 12.57 -6.21
N ASP A 14 -16.04 13.48 -7.10
CA ASP A 14 -17.38 14.06 -7.14
C ASP A 14 -18.37 13.08 -7.77
N PHE A 15 -19.44 12.76 -7.04
CA PHE A 15 -20.38 11.71 -7.43
C PHE A 15 -21.07 11.99 -8.76
N LYS A 16 -21.41 13.26 -9.02
CA LYS A 16 -22.05 13.67 -10.28
C LYS A 16 -21.11 13.48 -11.47
N LYS A 17 -19.87 13.97 -11.32
CA LYS A 17 -18.84 13.80 -12.36
C LYS A 17 -18.48 12.34 -12.59
N ALA A 18 -18.39 11.53 -11.51
CA ALA A 18 -18.19 10.10 -11.62
C ALA A 18 -19.29 9.42 -12.43
N SER A 19 -20.57 9.80 -12.21
CA SER A 19 -21.69 9.26 -12.99
C SER A 19 -21.66 9.68 -14.46
N GLU A 20 -21.19 10.88 -14.77
CA GLU A 20 -21.00 11.36 -16.15
C GLU A 20 -19.86 10.60 -16.85
N GLN A 21 -18.78 10.27 -16.13
CA GLN A 21 -17.66 9.46 -16.65
C GLN A 21 -18.10 8.05 -17.09
N LEU A 22 -19.17 7.49 -16.51
CA LEU A 22 -19.68 6.18 -16.93
C LEU A 22 -20.04 6.12 -18.41
N LEU A 23 -20.42 7.25 -19.02
CA LEU A 23 -20.79 7.32 -20.44
C LEU A 23 -19.58 7.14 -21.38
N SER A 24 -18.39 7.45 -20.91
CA SER A 24 -17.11 7.31 -21.64
C SER A 24 -16.20 6.22 -21.07
N SER A 25 -16.71 5.42 -20.14
CA SER A 25 -15.94 4.34 -19.54
C SER A 25 -15.67 3.22 -20.53
N HIS A 26 -14.57 2.51 -20.31
CA HIS A 26 -14.22 1.29 -21.02
C HIS A 26 -13.82 0.21 -20.03
N ILE A 27 -13.78 -1.04 -20.48
CA ILE A 27 -13.40 -2.16 -19.62
C ILE A 27 -11.92 -2.43 -19.80
N GLU A 28 -11.21 -2.51 -18.67
CA GLU A 28 -9.84 -2.99 -18.60
C GLU A 28 -9.71 -4.14 -17.61
N SER A 29 -8.71 -4.99 -17.85
CA SER A 29 -8.40 -6.13 -16.99
C SER A 29 -7.30 -5.74 -16.02
N TYR A 30 -7.51 -6.02 -14.73
CA TYR A 30 -6.60 -5.71 -13.64
C TYR A 30 -6.13 -6.97 -12.93
N ASP A 31 -4.93 -6.89 -12.40
CA ASP A 31 -4.33 -7.93 -11.58
C ASP A 31 -4.97 -7.93 -10.19
N VAL A 32 -5.02 -9.11 -9.57
CA VAL A 32 -5.51 -9.30 -8.21
C VAL A 32 -4.42 -10.03 -7.42
N MET A 33 -4.20 -9.65 -6.18
CA MET A 33 -3.37 -10.43 -5.26
C MET A 33 -4.22 -11.54 -4.63
N LYS A 34 -3.67 -12.75 -4.57
CA LYS A 34 -4.20 -13.82 -3.72
C LYS A 34 -3.27 -13.94 -2.52
N VAL A 35 -3.78 -13.67 -1.32
CA VAL A 35 -3.05 -13.74 -0.05
C VAL A 35 -3.61 -14.90 0.77
N ASN A 36 -2.90 -16.02 0.79
CA ASN A 36 -3.46 -17.29 1.28
C ASN A 36 -4.80 -17.58 0.57
N ASP A 37 -5.92 -17.58 1.29
CA ASP A 37 -7.26 -17.81 0.74
C ASP A 37 -8.07 -16.52 0.48
N ASN A 38 -7.43 -15.33 0.64
CA ASN A 38 -8.09 -14.04 0.45
C ASN A 38 -7.68 -13.38 -0.87
N TYR A 39 -8.56 -12.53 -1.41
CA TYR A 39 -8.29 -11.72 -2.59
C TYR A 39 -8.17 -10.25 -2.20
N VAL A 40 -7.18 -9.56 -2.75
CA VAL A 40 -6.77 -8.20 -2.38
C VAL A 40 -6.50 -7.40 -3.64
N LEU A 41 -6.98 -6.17 -3.71
CA LEU A 41 -6.85 -5.33 -4.90
C LEU A 41 -5.67 -4.35 -4.83
N ASN A 42 -5.41 -3.79 -3.65
CA ASN A 42 -4.45 -2.69 -3.52
C ASN A 42 -3.15 -3.09 -2.85
N PHE A 43 -3.22 -3.49 -1.57
CA PHE A 43 -1.99 -3.70 -0.79
C PHE A 43 -2.14 -4.68 0.36
N VAL A 44 -0.99 -5.18 0.77
CA VAL A 44 -0.75 -5.93 2.01
C VAL A 44 0.22 -5.13 2.85
N GLY A 45 -0.09 -4.91 4.12
CA GLY A 45 0.74 -4.11 5.03
C GLY A 45 1.04 -4.79 6.36
N LEU A 46 2.25 -4.57 6.90
CA LEU A 46 2.70 -5.06 8.19
C LEU A 46 3.42 -3.97 8.99
N GLY A 47 3.36 -4.06 10.31
CA GLY A 47 4.04 -3.16 11.23
C GLY A 47 3.30 -1.84 11.40
N LEU A 48 3.98 -0.71 11.24
CA LEU A 48 3.42 0.63 11.49
C LEU A 48 2.10 0.91 10.76
N ILE A 49 1.88 0.34 9.59
CA ILE A 49 0.64 0.55 8.84
C ILE A 49 -0.55 -0.10 9.55
N VAL A 50 -0.34 -1.27 10.18
CA VAL A 50 -1.35 -1.99 10.97
C VAL A 50 -1.63 -1.26 12.27
N GLN A 51 -0.61 -0.82 13.00
CA GLN A 51 -0.77 -0.09 14.27
C GLN A 51 -1.62 1.19 14.09
N ASN A 52 -1.47 1.85 12.96
CA ASN A 52 -2.31 3.02 12.64
C ASN A 52 -3.77 2.61 12.37
N ALA A 53 -4.02 1.49 11.72
CA ALA A 53 -5.37 1.00 11.44
C ALA A 53 -6.10 0.55 12.72
N GLU A 54 -5.42 -0.11 13.66
CA GLU A 54 -5.98 -0.52 14.96
C GLU A 54 -6.40 0.69 15.81
N ASN A 55 -5.57 1.72 15.89
CA ASN A 55 -5.85 2.95 16.65
C ASN A 55 -7.11 3.70 16.16
N VAL A 56 -7.52 3.44 14.93
CA VAL A 56 -8.72 4.04 14.33
C VAL A 56 -9.97 3.23 14.64
N GLN A 57 -9.90 1.92 14.74
CA GLN A 57 -11.04 1.07 15.07
C GLN A 57 -11.53 1.27 16.52
N GLU A 58 -10.64 1.64 17.44
CA GLU A 58 -10.98 1.78 18.86
C GLU A 58 -11.69 3.08 19.25
N GLY A 59 -11.86 4.08 18.39
CA GLY A 59 -12.51 5.26 18.90
C GLY A 59 -12.93 6.42 18.00
N ARG A 60 -12.62 6.51 16.73
CA ARG A 60 -13.00 7.69 15.92
C ARG A 60 -13.16 7.40 14.44
N LYS A 61 -14.39 7.20 14.00
CA LYS A 61 -14.76 7.01 12.57
C LYS A 61 -14.48 8.21 11.64
N ASP A 62 -14.02 9.34 12.15
CA ASP A 62 -13.94 10.60 11.38
C ASP A 62 -12.52 11.07 11.06
N ILE A 63 -11.46 10.29 11.34
CA ILE A 63 -10.09 10.81 11.34
C ILE A 63 -9.25 10.34 10.13
N PHE A 64 -9.77 9.49 9.24
CA PHE A 64 -9.03 9.01 8.08
C PHE A 64 -8.93 10.01 6.91
N GLY A 65 -9.48 11.21 7.04
CA GLY A 65 -9.35 12.26 6.02
C GLY A 65 -8.05 13.06 6.04
N LYS A 66 -7.24 12.96 7.09
CA LYS A 66 -5.93 13.65 7.19
C LYS A 66 -5.03 12.89 8.14
N LEU A 67 -3.90 12.41 7.69
CA LEU A 67 -2.78 11.90 8.48
C LEU A 67 -2.17 12.96 9.43
N SER A 68 -2.97 13.86 9.94
CA SER A 68 -2.59 15.00 10.78
C SER A 68 -2.96 14.82 12.25
N TYR A 69 -3.18 13.56 12.73
CA TYR A 69 -3.43 13.37 14.15
C TYR A 69 -2.14 13.02 14.92
N VAL A 70 -1.51 14.05 15.31
CA VAL A 70 -0.11 14.22 15.66
C VAL A 70 0.20 13.99 17.16
N GLY A 71 -0.71 13.57 17.99
CA GLY A 71 -0.42 13.48 19.42
C GLY A 71 0.14 12.12 19.88
N SER A 72 -0.56 11.04 19.64
CA SER A 72 -0.13 9.68 20.00
C SER A 72 0.70 9.00 18.91
N THR A 73 0.41 9.33 17.65
CA THR A 73 1.07 8.80 16.45
C THR A 73 2.55 9.22 16.36
N VAL A 74 2.90 10.43 16.81
CA VAL A 74 4.29 10.91 16.79
C VAL A 74 5.20 10.04 17.65
N LYS A 75 4.75 9.62 18.83
CA LYS A 75 5.56 8.79 19.73
C LYS A 75 5.83 7.40 19.14
N THR A 76 4.85 6.82 18.48
CA THR A 76 4.97 5.52 17.78
C THR A 76 5.87 5.65 16.55
N LEU A 77 5.77 6.75 15.80
CA LEU A 77 6.63 7.02 14.65
C LEU A 77 8.10 7.29 15.04
N MET A 78 8.34 7.83 16.24
CA MET A 78 9.70 8.12 16.73
C MET A 78 10.42 6.87 17.24
N ASN A 79 9.71 5.83 17.64
CA ASN A 79 10.30 4.58 18.12
C ASN A 79 9.38 3.39 17.78
N PRO A 80 9.28 3.02 16.50
CA PRO A 80 8.40 1.94 16.06
C PRO A 80 8.93 0.58 16.52
N ASP A 81 8.02 -0.33 16.79
CA ASP A 81 8.38 -1.73 17.02
C ASP A 81 8.95 -2.34 15.75
N HIS A 82 10.04 -3.05 15.90
CA HIS A 82 10.72 -3.73 14.82
C HIS A 82 10.43 -5.23 14.85
N PHE A 83 10.45 -5.83 13.68
CA PHE A 83 10.33 -7.28 13.51
C PHE A 83 11.33 -7.78 12.47
N ASP A 84 11.79 -9.01 12.67
CA ASP A 84 12.63 -9.69 11.69
C ASP A 84 11.74 -10.30 10.60
N TYR A 85 12.19 -10.22 9.35
CA TYR A 85 11.49 -10.84 8.24
C TYR A 85 12.40 -11.76 7.44
N THR A 86 11.80 -12.84 6.93
CA THR A 86 12.32 -13.65 5.84
C THR A 86 11.29 -13.65 4.73
N MET A 87 11.63 -13.08 3.60
CA MET A 87 10.77 -12.94 2.43
C MET A 87 11.45 -13.61 1.24
N THR A 88 10.72 -14.47 0.53
CA THR A 88 11.15 -14.98 -0.76
C THR A 88 10.32 -14.32 -1.83
N VAL A 89 10.95 -13.69 -2.79
CA VAL A 89 10.29 -13.08 -3.97
C VAL A 89 10.74 -13.86 -5.18
N ASP A 90 9.79 -14.54 -5.83
CA ASP A 90 10.07 -15.57 -6.81
C ASP A 90 11.07 -16.59 -6.24
N ASP A 91 12.26 -16.73 -6.78
CA ASP A 91 13.29 -17.68 -6.30
C ASP A 91 14.35 -17.05 -5.40
N LYS A 92 14.22 -15.76 -5.02
CA LYS A 92 15.25 -15.03 -4.29
C LYS A 92 14.82 -14.72 -2.86
N GLU A 93 15.64 -15.16 -1.90
CA GLU A 93 15.44 -14.88 -0.49
C GLU A 93 16.03 -13.54 -0.05
N TYR A 94 15.26 -12.82 0.78
CA TYR A 94 15.63 -11.57 1.42
C TYR A 94 15.35 -11.68 2.92
N LYS A 95 16.30 -11.24 3.74
CA LYS A 95 16.18 -11.23 5.20
C LYS A 95 16.59 -9.88 5.74
N GLY A 96 16.01 -9.49 6.85
CA GLY A 96 16.38 -8.28 7.55
C GLY A 96 15.44 -7.95 8.69
N ASN A 97 15.61 -6.75 9.20
CA ASN A 97 14.80 -6.18 10.26
C ASN A 97 14.14 -4.89 9.75
N THR A 98 12.86 -4.71 10.04
CA THR A 98 12.09 -3.54 9.62
C THR A 98 10.98 -3.25 10.62
N SER A 99 10.42 -2.06 10.58
CA SER A 99 9.20 -1.72 11.32
C SER A 99 7.99 -1.50 10.41
N MET A 100 8.20 -1.53 9.08
CA MET A 100 7.12 -1.46 8.11
C MET A 100 7.49 -2.18 6.82
N LEU A 101 6.57 -3.02 6.35
CA LEU A 101 6.65 -3.68 5.06
C LEU A 101 5.30 -3.54 4.36
N VAL A 102 5.34 -3.17 3.09
CA VAL A 102 4.15 -3.01 2.25
C VAL A 102 4.36 -3.74 0.94
N ILE A 103 3.37 -4.52 0.50
CA ILE A 103 3.35 -5.16 -0.81
C ILE A 103 2.15 -4.60 -1.57
N ALA A 104 2.42 -3.91 -2.66
CA ALA A 104 1.43 -3.18 -3.44
C ALA A 104 1.18 -3.82 -4.81
N ASN A 105 -0.06 -3.85 -5.22
CA ASN A 105 -0.47 -4.16 -6.59
C ASN A 105 -0.50 -2.90 -7.46
N GLY A 106 -1.00 -1.79 -6.92
CA GLY A 106 -1.18 -0.53 -7.64
C GLY A 106 -0.35 0.64 -7.09
N PRO A 107 -0.44 1.79 -7.75
CA PRO A 107 0.38 2.95 -7.43
C PRO A 107 -0.14 3.80 -6.26
N ASN A 108 -1.33 3.55 -5.73
CA ASN A 108 -1.95 4.38 -4.71
C ASN A 108 -2.15 3.62 -3.41
N ILE A 109 -1.66 4.15 -2.29
CA ILE A 109 -1.84 3.60 -0.94
C ILE A 109 -2.06 4.75 0.06
N GLY A 110 -3.04 4.59 0.95
CA GLY A 110 -3.31 5.53 2.03
C GLY A 110 -3.63 6.95 1.56
N GLY A 111 -4.33 7.06 0.44
CA GLY A 111 -4.73 8.33 -0.15
C GLY A 111 -3.66 9.01 -1.00
N SER A 112 -2.48 8.43 -1.13
CA SER A 112 -1.35 9.01 -1.84
C SER A 112 -0.80 8.09 -2.92
N ARG A 113 -0.27 8.68 -4.00
CA ARG A 113 0.48 7.92 -4.99
C ARG A 113 1.86 7.61 -4.43
N ILE A 114 2.29 6.35 -4.57
CA ILE A 114 3.65 5.94 -4.27
C ILE A 114 4.58 6.67 -5.26
N PRO A 115 5.61 7.37 -4.78
CA PRO A 115 6.47 8.21 -5.63
C PRO A 115 7.53 7.43 -6.41
N LEU A 116 7.31 6.16 -6.62
CA LEU A 116 8.16 5.31 -7.46
C LEU A 116 7.49 5.17 -8.81
N THR A 117 8.30 5.24 -9.85
CA THR A 117 7.86 5.19 -11.24
C THR A 117 7.34 3.82 -11.62
N ASP A 118 6.39 3.79 -12.53
CA ASP A 118 5.97 2.62 -13.31
C ASP A 118 5.26 1.50 -12.51
N LEU A 119 4.61 1.84 -11.39
CA LEU A 119 3.73 0.89 -10.71
C LEU A 119 2.42 0.76 -11.50
N SER A 120 2.12 -0.45 -11.94
CA SER A 120 0.90 -0.74 -12.68
C SER A 120 0.19 -1.97 -12.10
N PRO A 121 -1.12 -1.90 -11.87
CA PRO A 121 -1.90 -3.08 -11.45
C PRO A 121 -2.30 -3.96 -12.65
N GLN A 122 -1.53 -3.91 -13.74
CA GLN A 122 -1.82 -4.63 -15.00
C GLN A 122 -0.57 -5.29 -15.60
N ASP A 123 0.57 -5.26 -14.89
CA ASP A 123 1.88 -5.73 -15.38
C ASP A 123 2.26 -7.13 -14.89
N GLY A 124 1.40 -7.79 -14.12
CA GLY A 124 1.63 -9.10 -13.55
C GLY A 124 2.67 -9.12 -12.44
N LYS A 125 2.92 -7.98 -11.77
CA LYS A 125 3.90 -7.85 -10.70
C LYS A 125 3.31 -7.23 -9.45
N LEU A 126 3.82 -7.67 -8.32
CA LEU A 126 3.64 -7.06 -7.02
C LEU A 126 4.90 -6.31 -6.63
N ASN A 127 4.74 -5.25 -5.88
CA ASN A 127 5.84 -4.37 -5.52
C ASN A 127 6.02 -4.35 -4.00
N SER A 128 7.07 -5.02 -3.51
CA SER A 128 7.41 -5.05 -2.09
C SER A 128 8.27 -3.85 -1.72
N PHE A 129 7.84 -3.10 -0.71
CA PHE A 129 8.54 -1.95 -0.13
C PHE A 129 8.90 -2.25 1.31
N ILE A 130 10.21 -2.32 1.59
CA ILE A 130 10.76 -2.58 2.92
C ILE A 130 11.42 -1.29 3.41
N PHE A 131 10.92 -0.75 4.51
CA PHE A 131 11.37 0.52 5.04
C PHE A 131 12.54 0.35 6.00
N LYS A 132 13.66 0.99 5.70
CA LYS A 132 14.84 0.99 6.56
C LYS A 132 14.60 1.87 7.78
N GLN A 133 15.30 1.59 8.88
CA GLN A 133 15.16 2.28 10.17
C GLN A 133 15.29 3.81 10.09
N GLN A 134 16.08 4.31 9.16
CA GLN A 134 16.33 5.76 8.96
C GLN A 134 15.23 6.48 8.17
N SER A 135 14.27 5.74 7.62
CA SER A 135 13.29 6.27 6.67
C SER A 135 12.06 6.90 7.34
N PHE A 136 11.92 6.80 8.67
CA PHE A 136 10.71 7.26 9.35
C PHE A 136 10.61 8.78 9.47
N SER A 137 11.73 9.50 9.60
CA SER A 137 11.75 10.95 9.47
C SER A 137 11.26 11.38 8.09
N ILE A 138 11.61 10.61 7.08
CA ILE A 138 11.25 10.82 5.68
C ILE A 138 9.75 10.58 5.46
N LEU A 139 9.17 9.52 6.04
CA LEU A 139 7.72 9.28 5.97
C LEU A 139 6.91 10.44 6.55
N ASN A 140 7.35 11.01 7.68
CA ASN A 140 6.71 12.18 8.27
C ASN A 140 6.76 13.40 7.32
N ASP A 141 7.83 13.56 6.57
CA ASP A 141 7.98 14.61 5.57
C ASP A 141 7.16 14.32 4.30
N ILE A 142 7.06 13.05 3.86
CA ILE A 142 6.17 12.62 2.77
C ILE A 142 4.72 13.02 3.06
N PHE A 143 4.28 12.81 4.29
CA PHE A 143 2.90 13.12 4.66
C PHE A 143 2.65 14.61 4.92
N LYS A 144 3.67 15.40 5.27
CA LYS A 144 3.53 16.81 5.60
C LYS A 144 3.78 17.78 4.45
N LYS A 145 4.66 17.45 3.49
CA LYS A 145 5.13 18.38 2.45
C LYS A 145 5.05 17.74 1.05
N ARG A 146 3.86 17.74 0.48
CA ARG A 146 3.60 17.13 -0.84
C ARG A 146 4.38 17.74 -2.00
N ASP A 147 4.76 19.02 -1.93
CA ASP A 147 5.20 19.78 -3.12
C ASP A 147 6.70 20.14 -3.15
N SER A 148 7.50 19.76 -2.14
CA SER A 148 8.91 20.19 -2.08
C SER A 148 9.90 19.11 -1.63
N MET A 149 9.60 17.84 -1.90
CA MET A 149 10.40 16.73 -1.38
C MET A 149 11.48 16.27 -2.35
N ASN A 150 12.66 15.97 -1.77
CA ASN A 150 13.72 15.29 -2.49
C ASN A 150 13.43 13.77 -2.52
N TRP A 151 12.74 13.33 -3.55
CA TRP A 151 12.35 11.93 -3.76
C TRP A 151 13.55 10.96 -3.80
N ASN A 152 14.75 11.43 -4.16
CA ASN A 152 15.95 10.61 -4.16
C ASN A 152 16.35 10.17 -2.74
N GLU A 153 16.20 11.05 -1.74
CA GLU A 153 16.49 10.72 -0.34
C GLU A 153 15.50 9.69 0.22
N ILE A 154 14.26 9.72 -0.26
CA ILE A 154 13.21 8.78 0.16
C ILE A 154 13.48 7.38 -0.37
N THR A 155 13.86 7.27 -1.64
CA THR A 155 14.14 5.98 -2.27
C THR A 155 15.35 5.29 -1.66
N GLU A 156 16.35 6.02 -1.15
CA GLU A 156 17.49 5.45 -0.41
C GLU A 156 17.08 4.73 0.88
N GLY A 157 15.97 5.17 1.49
CA GLY A 157 15.42 4.58 2.71
C GLY A 157 14.47 3.40 2.49
N ILE A 158 14.16 3.04 1.26
CA ILE A 158 13.20 2.00 0.93
C ILE A 158 13.84 0.99 -0.02
N ASN A 159 13.81 -0.29 0.35
CA ASN A 159 14.15 -1.34 -0.60
C ASN A 159 12.90 -1.70 -1.39
N HIS A 160 12.94 -1.55 -2.70
CA HIS A 160 11.89 -1.94 -3.63
C HIS A 160 12.26 -3.25 -4.32
N ILE A 161 11.39 -4.25 -4.23
CA ILE A 161 11.60 -5.59 -4.78
C ILE A 161 10.32 -6.00 -5.50
N PRO A 162 10.31 -5.98 -6.84
CA PRO A 162 9.19 -6.48 -7.63
C PRO A 162 9.25 -8.00 -7.78
N GLY A 163 8.09 -8.64 -7.88
CA GLY A 163 7.96 -10.09 -8.13
C GLY A 163 6.52 -10.53 -8.31
N SER A 164 6.31 -11.81 -8.59
CA SER A 164 4.99 -12.37 -8.87
C SER A 164 4.51 -13.38 -7.83
N HIS A 165 5.43 -14.00 -7.13
CA HIS A 165 5.18 -14.93 -6.03
C HIS A 165 6.00 -14.52 -4.81
N ILE A 166 5.36 -14.34 -3.66
CA ILE A 166 6.00 -13.86 -2.44
C ILE A 166 5.59 -14.75 -1.28
N THR A 167 6.57 -15.29 -0.55
CA THR A 167 6.34 -15.86 0.77
C THR A 167 6.96 -14.96 1.83
N LEU A 168 6.24 -14.71 2.91
CA LEU A 168 6.69 -13.83 3.99
C LEU A 168 6.49 -14.49 5.35
N ARG A 169 7.56 -14.55 6.12
CA ARG A 169 7.58 -14.95 7.54
C ARG A 169 8.18 -13.82 8.36
N THR A 170 7.71 -13.67 9.57
CA THR A 170 8.22 -12.66 10.51
C THR A 170 8.45 -13.28 11.89
N GLU A 171 9.34 -12.66 12.65
CA GLU A 171 9.58 -12.98 14.06
C GLU A 171 9.55 -11.67 14.87
N PRO A 172 8.57 -11.53 15.79
CA PRO A 172 7.42 -12.41 16.02
C PRO A 172 6.44 -12.45 14.84
N ASN A 173 5.46 -13.36 14.87
CA ASN A 173 4.36 -13.32 13.92
C ASN A 173 3.65 -11.96 13.99
N MET A 174 3.39 -11.36 12.84
CA MET A 174 2.81 -10.02 12.73
C MET A 174 1.40 -10.09 12.16
N LYS A 175 0.53 -9.23 12.67
CA LYS A 175 -0.77 -8.97 12.04
C LYS A 175 -0.58 -8.37 10.66
N VAL A 176 -1.43 -8.75 9.75
CA VAL A 176 -1.40 -8.34 8.34
C VAL A 176 -2.67 -7.58 8.00
N ASP A 177 -2.49 -6.37 7.50
CA ASP A 177 -3.55 -5.56 6.90
C ASP A 177 -3.67 -5.90 5.41
N ILE A 178 -4.87 -6.23 4.97
CA ILE A 178 -5.22 -6.44 3.57
C ILE A 178 -6.33 -5.45 3.17
N ASP A 179 -6.00 -4.51 2.29
CA ASP A 179 -6.89 -3.43 1.81
C ASP A 179 -7.60 -2.62 2.93
N GLY A 180 -6.95 -2.49 4.11
CA GLY A 180 -7.48 -1.75 5.26
C GLY A 180 -8.21 -2.62 6.29
N GLU A 181 -8.18 -3.96 6.15
CA GLU A 181 -8.76 -4.91 7.09
C GLU A 181 -7.69 -5.85 7.66
N ILE A 182 -7.66 -5.99 9.00
CA ILE A 182 -6.66 -6.82 9.70
C ILE A 182 -7.27 -8.18 9.98
N ASN A 183 -7.05 -9.13 9.07
CA ASN A 183 -7.68 -10.46 9.12
C ASN A 183 -6.70 -11.62 9.17
N LEU A 184 -5.42 -11.37 8.95
CA LEU A 184 -4.40 -12.39 8.82
C LEU A 184 -3.22 -12.14 9.75
N GLU A 185 -2.43 -13.19 9.94
CA GLU A 185 -1.11 -13.14 10.57
C GLU A 185 -0.09 -13.86 9.69
N THR A 186 1.18 -13.45 9.79
CA THR A 186 2.28 -14.18 9.16
C THR A 186 2.42 -15.59 9.78
N PRO A 187 2.86 -16.62 9.02
CA PRO A 187 3.34 -16.54 7.65
C PRO A 187 2.24 -16.42 6.61
N ILE A 188 2.53 -15.72 5.51
CA ILE A 188 1.64 -15.56 4.36
C ILE A 188 2.32 -15.91 3.05
N THR A 189 1.52 -16.35 2.09
CA THR A 189 1.91 -16.51 0.69
C THR A 189 1.06 -15.60 -0.17
N ILE A 190 1.68 -14.91 -1.11
CA ILE A 190 1.03 -13.95 -1.99
C ILE A 190 1.38 -14.27 -3.43
N ASP A 191 0.36 -14.44 -4.24
CA ASP A 191 0.46 -14.64 -5.69
C ASP A 191 -0.22 -13.49 -6.42
N VAL A 192 0.39 -12.99 -7.48
CA VAL A 192 -0.34 -12.18 -8.44
C VAL A 192 -1.16 -13.07 -9.35
N LEU A 193 -2.42 -12.71 -9.57
CA LEU A 193 -3.30 -13.30 -10.56
C LEU A 193 -3.48 -12.29 -11.69
N PRO A 194 -2.72 -12.42 -12.79
CA PRO A 194 -2.71 -11.41 -13.84
C PRO A 194 -4.07 -11.31 -14.52
N LYS A 195 -4.55 -10.07 -14.69
CA LYS A 195 -5.79 -9.76 -15.43
C LYS A 195 -7.01 -10.53 -14.94
N ALA A 196 -7.07 -10.80 -13.63
CA ALA A 196 -8.09 -11.66 -13.04
C ALA A 196 -9.46 -10.99 -12.89
N ILE A 197 -9.54 -9.67 -12.95
CA ILE A 197 -10.80 -8.93 -12.82
C ILE A 197 -10.96 -7.91 -13.96
N ASN A 198 -12.17 -7.78 -14.47
CA ASN A 198 -12.54 -6.76 -15.47
C ASN A 198 -13.28 -5.62 -14.77
N ILE A 199 -12.80 -4.40 -14.91
CA ILE A 199 -13.32 -3.22 -14.23
C ILE A 199 -13.54 -2.11 -15.24
N LEU A 200 -14.58 -1.30 -15.02
CA LEU A 200 -14.78 -0.03 -15.74
C LEU A 200 -13.70 0.96 -15.32
N THR A 201 -12.96 1.45 -16.27
CA THR A 201 -11.93 2.48 -16.09
C THR A 201 -12.29 3.74 -16.88
N PHE A 202 -11.61 4.84 -16.57
CA PHE A 202 -11.97 6.15 -17.08
C PHE A 202 -10.74 6.82 -17.67
N SER A 203 -10.88 7.36 -18.87
CA SER A 203 -9.82 8.15 -19.48
C SER A 203 -9.56 9.41 -18.67
N ASN A 204 -8.30 9.76 -18.48
CA ASN A 204 -7.95 11.09 -18.03
C ASN A 204 -8.23 12.04 -19.19
N ASP A 205 -9.39 12.68 -19.20
CA ASP A 205 -9.59 13.88 -20.01
C ASP A 205 -8.78 14.99 -19.34
N GLU A 206 -7.49 15.10 -19.69
CA GLU A 206 -6.74 16.32 -19.46
C GLU A 206 -7.40 17.43 -20.27
N LYS A 207 -8.14 18.31 -19.57
CA LYS A 207 -8.48 19.63 -20.04
C LYS A 207 -7.86 20.69 -19.17
#